data_656a1ea7aaa63485884c28ade32c7a1b
#
_entry.id   656a1ea7aaa63485884c28ade32c7a1b
#
_cell.length_a   1.000
_cell.length_b   1.000
_cell.length_c   1.000
_cell.angle_alpha   90.00
_cell.angle_beta   90.00
_cell.angle_gamma   90.00
#
_symmetry.space_group_name_H-M   'P 1'
#
loop_
_entity.id
_entity.type
_entity.pdbx_description
1 polymer ?
#
loop_
_entity_poly.entity_id
_entity_poly.type
_entity_poly.pdbx_seq_one_letter_code
_entity_poly.pdbx_strand_id
1 'polypeptide(L)'
;IPQLLKLDTQGSELDILSGATKLVGKTELILTELPIIEYNKGAPNISDYLNYFKAHDYIPIDVIEVHRGEHTLIQLDILFILREAKNKYLSPNVQVRV
;
A
#
# COMPACT_ATOMS: atom_id res chain seq x y z
N ILE A 1 13.48 -12.25 5.99
CA ILE A 1 12.39 -11.54 5.30
C ILE A 1 11.70 -10.66 6.33
N PRO A 2 11.61 -9.36 6.09
CA PRO A 2 10.96 -8.46 7.04
C PRO A 2 9.46 -8.75 7.13
N GLN A 3 8.91 -8.65 8.35
CA GLN A 3 7.47 -8.75 8.53
C GLN A 3 6.77 -7.45 8.13
N LEU A 4 7.45 -6.33 8.22
CA LEU A 4 6.95 -5.02 7.82
C LEU A 4 7.94 -4.38 6.86
N LEU A 5 7.45 -3.98 5.70
CA LEU A 5 8.21 -3.20 4.73
C LEU A 5 7.57 -1.82 4.62
N LYS A 6 8.37 -0.78 4.81
CA LYS A 6 7.93 0.60 4.62
C LYS A 6 8.46 1.11 3.29
N LEU A 7 7.57 1.65 2.47
CA LEU A 7 7.91 2.20 1.17
C LEU A 7 7.60 3.69 1.13
N ASP A 8 8.62 4.50 0.85
CA ASP A 8 8.46 5.93 0.63
C ASP A 8 8.08 6.18 -0.81
N THR A 9 7.01 6.93 -1.01
CA THR A 9 6.62 7.28 -2.36
C THR A 9 7.26 8.60 -2.76
N GLN A 10 7.97 8.55 -3.86
CA GLN A 10 8.37 9.74 -4.61
C GLN A 10 7.93 9.55 -6.06
N GLY A 11 6.82 8.80 -6.25
CA GLY A 11 6.26 8.54 -7.57
C GLY A 11 6.88 7.36 -8.30
N SER A 12 7.71 6.56 -7.63
CA SER A 12 8.43 5.47 -8.28
C SER A 12 8.27 4.11 -7.58
N GLU A 13 7.32 3.99 -6.65
CA GLU A 13 7.20 2.79 -5.81
C GLU A 13 6.83 1.55 -6.58
N LEU A 14 6.01 1.67 -7.61
CA LEU A 14 5.65 0.50 -8.42
C LEU A 14 6.89 -0.08 -9.10
N ASP A 15 7.81 0.78 -9.54
CA ASP A 15 9.07 0.33 -10.13
C ASP A 15 9.94 -0.34 -9.07
N ILE A 16 9.98 0.23 -7.86
CA ILE A 16 10.73 -0.34 -6.74
C ILE A 16 10.16 -1.71 -6.38
N LEU A 17 8.83 -1.82 -6.27
CA LEU A 17 8.18 -3.09 -5.96
C LEU A 17 8.41 -4.12 -7.05
N SER A 18 8.38 -3.71 -8.31
CA SER A 18 8.67 -4.62 -9.42
C SER A 18 10.09 -5.16 -9.33
N GLY A 19 11.03 -4.33 -8.85
CA GLY A 19 12.41 -4.77 -8.63
C GLY A 19 12.58 -5.61 -7.37
N ALA A 20 11.65 -5.51 -6.42
CA ALA A 20 11.69 -6.20 -5.14
C ALA A 20 10.72 -7.39 -5.09
N THR A 21 10.46 -8.03 -6.22
CA THR A 21 9.47 -9.11 -6.31
C THR A 21 9.73 -10.27 -5.35
N LYS A 22 10.97 -10.44 -4.91
CA LYS A 22 11.31 -11.49 -3.94
C LYS A 22 10.76 -11.21 -2.55
N LEU A 23 10.48 -9.93 -2.23
CA LEU A 23 9.94 -9.52 -0.94
C LEU A 23 8.42 -9.40 -0.98
N VAL A 24 7.87 -8.95 -2.10
CA VAL A 24 6.43 -8.86 -2.29
C VAL A 24 5.85 -10.27 -2.36
N GLY A 25 4.82 -10.51 -1.58
CA GLY A 25 4.24 -11.85 -1.46
C GLY A 25 4.79 -12.66 -0.28
N LYS A 26 5.92 -12.22 0.29
CA LYS A 26 6.50 -12.84 1.49
C LYS A 26 6.44 -11.93 2.70
N THR A 27 6.47 -10.62 2.49
CA THR A 27 6.32 -9.64 3.55
C THR A 27 4.86 -9.56 3.95
N GLU A 28 4.56 -9.77 5.22
CA GLU A 28 3.17 -9.80 5.70
C GLU A 28 2.50 -8.44 5.73
N LEU A 29 3.24 -7.39 6.05
CA LEU A 29 2.73 -6.02 6.18
C LEU A 29 3.53 -5.08 5.32
N ILE A 30 2.83 -4.22 4.59
CA ILE A 30 3.46 -3.16 3.80
C ILE A 30 2.80 -1.84 4.16
N LEU A 31 3.61 -0.89 4.63
CA LEU A 31 3.17 0.48 4.84
C LEU A 31 3.70 1.33 3.69
N THR A 32 2.81 1.96 2.97
CA THR A 32 3.21 2.77 1.84
C THR A 32 2.45 4.08 1.77
N GLU A 33 3.10 5.11 1.28
CA GLU A 33 2.53 6.41 1.04
C GLU A 33 1.89 6.40 -0.35
N LEU A 34 0.60 6.71 -0.43
CA LEU A 34 -0.11 6.76 -1.70
C LEU A 34 -0.45 8.20 -2.05
N PRO A 35 0.12 8.74 -3.13
CA PRO A 35 -0.16 10.12 -3.51
C PRO A 35 -1.57 10.26 -4.07
N ILE A 36 -2.24 11.33 -3.68
CA ILE A 36 -3.55 11.69 -4.22
C ILE A 36 -3.39 12.69 -5.34
N ILE A 37 -2.46 13.64 -5.16
CA ILE A 37 -2.18 14.63 -6.20
C ILE A 37 -1.05 14.14 -7.10
N GLU A 38 -1.06 14.57 -8.35
CA GLU A 38 -0.04 14.19 -9.31
C GLU A 38 1.16 15.14 -9.19
N TYR A 39 2.28 14.62 -8.70
CA TYR A 39 3.53 15.37 -8.62
C TYR A 39 4.31 15.30 -9.92
N ASN A 40 4.26 14.17 -10.59
CA ASN A 40 4.97 13.93 -11.84
C ASN A 40 3.98 13.41 -12.86
N LYS A 41 3.94 14.05 -14.03
CA LYS A 41 3.06 13.63 -15.11
C LYS A 41 3.36 12.17 -15.50
N GLY A 42 2.33 11.36 -15.55
CA GLY A 42 2.48 9.94 -15.88
C GLY A 42 2.88 9.06 -14.72
N ALA A 43 3.08 9.62 -13.52
CA ALA A 43 3.31 8.81 -12.32
C ALA A 43 2.08 7.98 -11.98
N PRO A 44 2.27 6.82 -11.31
CA PRO A 44 1.13 6.01 -10.88
C PRO A 44 0.20 6.80 -9.96
N ASN A 45 -1.11 6.61 -10.13
CA ASN A 45 -2.11 7.20 -9.24
C ASN A 45 -2.51 6.20 -8.17
N ILE A 46 -3.38 6.62 -7.24
CA ILE A 46 -3.80 5.75 -6.13
C ILE A 46 -4.46 4.46 -6.64
N SER A 47 -5.23 4.53 -7.71
CA SER A 47 -5.86 3.34 -8.28
C SER A 47 -4.83 2.36 -8.81
N ASP A 48 -3.75 2.85 -9.42
CA ASP A 48 -2.66 2.01 -9.90
C ASP A 48 -2.00 1.26 -8.75
N TYR A 49 -1.74 1.96 -7.62
CA TYR A 49 -1.17 1.34 -6.44
C TYR A 49 -2.09 0.29 -5.83
N LEU A 50 -3.37 0.61 -5.69
CA LEU A 50 -4.34 -0.33 -5.11
C LEU A 50 -4.47 -1.58 -5.98
N ASN A 51 -4.50 -1.42 -7.30
CA ASN A 51 -4.56 -2.54 -8.22
C ASN A 51 -3.30 -3.39 -8.16
N TYR A 52 -2.14 -2.75 -8.05
CA TYR A 52 -0.87 -3.46 -7.92
C TYR A 52 -0.87 -4.35 -6.67
N PHE A 53 -1.22 -3.78 -5.52
CA PHE A 53 -1.22 -4.55 -4.28
C PHE A 53 -2.26 -5.65 -4.29
N LYS A 54 -3.43 -5.39 -4.86
CA LYS A 54 -4.46 -6.41 -5.02
C LYS A 54 -3.99 -7.57 -5.89
N ALA A 55 -3.29 -7.27 -6.97
CA ALA A 55 -2.74 -8.29 -7.87
C ALA A 55 -1.69 -9.16 -7.19
N HIS A 56 -1.02 -8.63 -6.15
CA HIS A 56 -0.03 -9.36 -5.37
C HIS A 56 -0.60 -9.91 -4.06
N ASP A 57 -1.93 -9.96 -3.97
CA ASP A 57 -2.68 -10.57 -2.89
C ASP A 57 -2.56 -9.83 -1.55
N TYR A 58 -2.46 -8.50 -1.63
CA TYR A 58 -2.50 -7.62 -0.46
C TYR A 58 -3.83 -6.91 -0.37
N ILE A 59 -4.27 -6.66 0.86
CA ILE A 59 -5.49 -5.91 1.14
C ILE A 59 -5.16 -4.71 2.02
N PRO A 60 -5.78 -3.54 1.76
CA PRO A 60 -5.62 -2.39 2.65
C PRO A 60 -6.42 -2.61 3.92
N ILE A 61 -5.82 -2.38 5.07
CA ILE A 61 -6.51 -2.61 6.35
C ILE A 61 -6.59 -1.36 7.22
N ASP A 62 -5.77 -0.35 6.96
CA ASP A 62 -5.79 0.87 7.79
C ASP A 62 -5.19 2.04 7.04
N VAL A 63 -5.65 3.23 7.38
CA VAL A 63 -5.04 4.49 7.00
C VAL A 63 -4.30 5.00 8.22
N ILE A 64 -2.97 4.94 8.16
CA ILE A 64 -2.13 5.30 9.31
C ILE A 64 -2.02 6.80 9.45
N GLU A 65 -1.91 7.52 8.34
CA GLU A 65 -1.77 8.96 8.36
C GLU A 65 -2.41 9.56 7.12
N VAL A 66 -3.03 10.74 7.32
CA VAL A 66 -3.64 11.52 6.24
C VAL A 66 -2.87 12.83 6.14
N HIS A 67 -2.32 13.10 4.97
CA HIS A 67 -1.59 14.34 4.71
C HIS A 67 -2.45 15.27 3.88
N ARG A 68 -2.72 16.46 4.40
CA ARG A 68 -3.55 17.45 3.73
C ARG A 68 -2.77 18.72 3.48
N GLY A 69 -3.00 19.33 2.32
CA GLY A 69 -2.63 20.70 2.08
C GLY A 69 -3.73 21.62 2.59
N GLU A 70 -3.69 22.90 2.19
CA GLU A 70 -4.61 23.90 2.69
C GLU A 70 -6.08 23.57 2.37
N HIS A 71 -6.36 23.07 1.18
CA HIS A 71 -7.71 22.77 0.72
C HIS A 71 -7.84 21.42 0.03
N THR A 72 -6.84 20.57 0.12
CA THR A 72 -6.88 19.32 -0.62
C THR A 72 -6.16 18.20 0.12
N LEU A 73 -6.62 17.00 -0.15
CA LEU A 73 -5.94 15.78 0.29
C LEU A 73 -4.71 15.57 -0.60
N ILE A 74 -3.56 15.39 0.02
CA ILE A 74 -2.29 15.24 -0.69
C ILE A 74 -1.86 13.78 -0.79
N GLN A 75 -1.96 13.04 0.33
CA GLN A 75 -1.37 11.72 0.43
C GLN A 75 -2.04 10.92 1.53
N LEU A 76 -2.14 9.63 1.34
CA LEU A 76 -2.57 8.67 2.36
C LEU A 76 -1.46 7.67 2.63
N ASP A 77 -1.15 7.46 3.90
CA ASP A 77 -0.25 6.38 4.30
C ASP A 77 -1.12 5.19 4.65
N ILE A 78 -1.05 4.14 3.83
CA ILE A 78 -1.93 2.98 3.96
C ILE A 78 -1.13 1.75 4.35
N LEU A 79 -1.66 1.00 5.31
CA LEU A 79 -1.12 -0.27 5.72
C LEU A 79 -1.84 -1.38 4.97
N PHE A 80 -1.06 -2.18 4.26
CA PHE A 80 -1.54 -3.37 3.56
C PHE A 80 -1.11 -4.62 4.29
N ILE A 81 -1.95 -5.65 4.21
CA ILE A 81 -1.62 -6.96 4.77
C ILE A 81 -1.72 -8.00 3.67
N LEU A 82 -0.79 -8.94 3.66
CA LEU A 82 -0.88 -10.10 2.80
C LEU A 82 -2.13 -10.90 3.18
N ARG A 83 -2.96 -11.23 2.19
CA ARG A 83 -4.25 -11.86 2.46
C ARG A 83 -4.14 -13.12 3.31
N GLU A 84 -3.16 -13.96 3.06
CA GLU A 84 -2.97 -15.18 3.83
C GLU A 84 -2.60 -14.94 5.30
N ALA A 85 -2.11 -13.72 5.62
CA ALA A 85 -1.78 -13.35 6.99
C ALA A 85 -2.92 -12.64 7.72
N LYS A 86 -4.09 -12.52 7.08
CA LYS A 86 -5.23 -11.79 7.62
C LYS A 86 -5.60 -12.24 9.04
N ASN A 87 -5.71 -13.53 9.27
CA ASN A 87 -6.15 -14.05 10.57
C ASN A 87 -5.13 -13.87 11.68
N LYS A 88 -3.89 -13.56 11.32
CA LYS A 88 -2.83 -13.29 12.29
C LYS A 88 -2.96 -11.90 12.91
N TYR A 89 -3.47 -10.94 12.12
CA TYR A 89 -3.53 -9.53 12.52
C TYR A 89 -4.95 -9.02 12.74
N LEU A 90 -5.94 -9.64 12.12
CA LEU A 90 -7.34 -9.25 12.23
C LEU A 90 -8.13 -10.36 12.90
N SER A 91 -9.25 -9.98 13.56
CA SER A 91 -10.18 -10.96 14.10
C SER A 91 -10.65 -11.90 12.98
N PRO A 92 -10.76 -13.22 13.24
CA PRO A 92 -11.29 -14.15 12.24
C PRO A 92 -12.68 -13.81 11.71
N ASN A 93 -13.45 -13.04 12.48
CA ASN A 93 -14.80 -12.67 12.10
C ASN A 93 -14.87 -11.45 11.18
N VAL A 94 -13.73 -10.78 10.97
CA VAL A 94 -13.67 -9.61 10.09
C VAL A 94 -13.62 -10.08 8.64
N GLN A 95 -14.53 -9.54 7.83
CA GLN A 95 -14.55 -9.79 6.40
C GLN A 95 -14.10 -8.52 5.68
N VAL A 96 -13.13 -8.66 4.78
CA VAL A 96 -12.60 -7.55 4.00
C VAL A 96 -13.11 -7.66 2.57
N ARG A 97 -13.76 -6.59 2.09
CA ARG A 97 -14.38 -6.56 0.76
C ARG A 97 -13.53 -5.76 -0.23
N VAL A 98 -12.34 -6.21 -0.45
CA VAL A 98 -11.44 -5.53 -1.39
C VAL A 98 -10.80 -6.51 -2.36
#